data_298ac2c3efb810d75c319862cbfe7b94
#
_entry.id   298ac2c3efb810d75c319862cbfe7b94
#
_cell.length_a   1.000
_cell.length_b   1.000
_cell.length_c   1.000
_cell.angle_alpha   90.00
_cell.angle_beta   90.00
_cell.angle_gamma   90.00
#
_symmetry.space_group_name_H-M   'P 1'
#
loop_
_entity.id
_entity.type
_entity.pdbx_description
1 polymer ?
#
loop_
_entity_poly.entity_id
_entity_poly.type
_entity_poly.pdbx_seq_one_letter_code
_entity_poly.pdbx_strand_id
1 'polypeptide(L)'
;MDESPLPNILGFLSLASYIVTLIPTIVRIVFPQTKETGIPQWLLKRRRIIGLIAYSLALGHAFLMVQKRNFDFFDIKTFWIYIQGVSTFIIFTLLSITSNNWSIKKLKKNWKQLHKLTYVAMVILIWHIWDKMSGHWTYLTPISLVAMLTIVVLFIIRLRIEHQNKQQKKAHIITKPDLVGKSTR
;
A
#
# COMPACT_ATOMS: atom_id res chain seq x y z
N MET A 1 -3.45 -7.54 -33.32
CA MET A 1 -2.59 -8.41 -32.49
C MET A 1 -3.16 -8.38 -31.10
N ASP A 2 -3.77 -9.48 -30.65
CA ASP A 2 -4.30 -9.59 -29.31
C ASP A 2 -3.18 -9.38 -28.30
N GLU A 3 -3.31 -8.33 -27.48
CA GLU A 3 -2.36 -8.09 -26.39
C GLU A 3 -2.42 -9.30 -25.45
N SER A 4 -1.29 -9.97 -25.26
CA SER A 4 -1.19 -11.03 -24.27
C SER A 4 -1.75 -10.53 -22.93
N PRO A 5 -2.76 -11.17 -22.35
CA PRO A 5 -3.41 -10.72 -21.12
C PRO A 5 -2.49 -10.84 -19.90
N LEU A 6 -1.42 -11.63 -20.00
CA LEU A 6 -0.54 -12.00 -18.91
C LEU A 6 0.07 -10.81 -18.13
N PRO A 7 0.65 -9.76 -18.77
CA PRO A 7 1.17 -8.62 -18.03
C PRO A 7 0.09 -7.90 -17.22
N ASN A 8 -1.12 -7.77 -17.77
CA ASN A 8 -2.24 -7.12 -17.08
C ASN A 8 -2.72 -7.93 -15.88
N ILE A 9 -2.76 -9.26 -16.03
CA ILE A 9 -3.12 -10.18 -14.93
C ILE A 9 -2.09 -10.11 -13.80
N LEU A 10 -0.79 -10.13 -14.11
CA LEU A 10 0.27 -10.01 -13.10
C LEU A 10 0.20 -8.67 -12.37
N GLY A 11 -0.04 -7.56 -13.08
CA GLY A 11 -0.23 -6.25 -12.48
C GLY A 11 -1.44 -6.22 -11.55
N PHE A 12 -2.57 -6.80 -11.96
CA PHE A 12 -3.77 -6.90 -11.14
C PHE A 12 -3.56 -7.76 -9.88
N LEU A 13 -2.94 -8.93 -10.00
CA LEU A 13 -2.65 -9.80 -8.87
C LEU A 13 -1.66 -9.17 -7.88
N SER A 14 -0.66 -8.43 -8.39
CA SER A 14 0.24 -7.64 -7.57
C SER A 14 -0.52 -6.60 -6.77
N LEU A 15 -1.41 -5.84 -7.42
CA LEU A 15 -2.25 -4.83 -6.80
C LEU A 15 -3.17 -5.45 -5.74
N ALA A 16 -3.85 -6.55 -6.05
CA ALA A 16 -4.72 -7.26 -5.11
C ALA A 16 -3.94 -7.72 -3.87
N SER A 17 -2.77 -8.32 -4.04
CA SER A 17 -1.88 -8.73 -2.95
C SER A 17 -1.43 -7.52 -2.12
N TYR A 18 -1.11 -6.41 -2.77
CA TYR A 18 -0.75 -5.16 -2.09
C TYR A 18 -1.91 -4.61 -1.25
N ILE A 19 -3.14 -4.57 -1.79
CA ILE A 19 -4.36 -4.16 -1.07
C ILE A 19 -4.55 -5.03 0.18
N VAL A 20 -4.38 -6.34 0.06
CA VAL A 20 -4.48 -7.26 1.21
C VAL A 20 -3.47 -6.91 2.32
N THR A 21 -2.31 -6.37 1.99
CA THR A 21 -1.36 -5.89 3.03
C THR A 21 -1.85 -4.66 3.78
N LEU A 22 -2.70 -3.83 3.18
CA LEU A 22 -3.22 -2.59 3.79
C LEU A 22 -4.47 -2.84 4.66
N ILE A 23 -5.32 -3.79 4.25
CA ILE A 23 -6.60 -4.10 4.89
C ILE A 23 -6.48 -4.26 6.42
N PRO A 24 -5.58 -5.08 6.99
CA PRO A 24 -5.63 -5.38 8.42
C PRO A 24 -5.36 -4.17 9.31
N THR A 25 -4.54 -3.22 8.84
CA THR A 25 -4.26 -1.99 9.59
C THR A 25 -5.39 -0.99 9.54
N ILE A 26 -6.15 -0.97 8.44
CA ILE A 26 -7.28 -0.07 8.23
C ILE A 26 -8.50 -0.61 8.99
N VAL A 27 -8.84 -1.87 8.74
CA VAL A 27 -10.07 -2.50 9.25
C VAL A 27 -10.09 -2.57 10.78
N ARG A 28 -8.97 -2.83 11.44
CA ARG A 28 -8.88 -2.84 12.91
C ARG A 28 -9.24 -1.52 13.58
N ILE A 29 -9.12 -0.41 12.87
CA ILE A 29 -9.38 0.93 13.40
C ILE A 29 -10.76 1.41 12.97
N VAL A 30 -11.12 1.20 11.70
CA VAL A 30 -12.40 1.62 11.13
C VAL A 30 -13.55 0.74 11.63
N PHE A 31 -13.31 -0.56 11.76
CA PHE A 31 -14.29 -1.55 12.21
C PHE A 31 -13.76 -2.32 13.44
N PRO A 32 -13.86 -1.77 14.66
CA PRO A 32 -13.31 -2.39 15.87
C PRO A 32 -13.81 -3.81 16.14
N GLN A 33 -15.04 -4.12 15.74
CA GLN A 33 -15.67 -5.44 15.89
C GLN A 33 -14.88 -6.56 15.18
N THR A 34 -14.18 -6.24 14.10
CA THR A 34 -13.36 -7.21 13.36
C THR A 34 -12.14 -7.71 14.13
N LYS A 35 -11.81 -7.09 15.27
CA LYS A 35 -10.73 -7.59 16.14
C LYS A 35 -11.04 -8.97 16.73
N GLU A 36 -12.33 -9.26 16.94
CA GLU A 36 -12.81 -10.51 17.53
C GLU A 36 -12.74 -11.68 16.53
N THR A 37 -12.83 -11.40 15.23
CA THR A 37 -12.79 -12.45 14.18
C THR A 37 -11.42 -13.10 14.01
N GLY A 38 -10.35 -12.53 14.57
CA GLY A 38 -8.98 -13.01 14.40
C GLY A 38 -8.37 -12.80 13.01
N ILE A 39 -9.19 -12.55 11.98
CA ILE A 39 -8.76 -12.39 10.57
C ILE A 39 -7.74 -11.26 10.41
N PRO A 40 -7.95 -10.03 10.93
CA PRO A 40 -6.97 -8.96 10.80
C PRO A 40 -5.64 -9.28 11.49
N GLN A 41 -5.67 -10.05 12.59
CA GLN A 41 -4.46 -10.47 13.29
C GLN A 41 -3.69 -11.52 12.48
N TRP A 42 -4.39 -12.46 11.87
CA TRP A 42 -3.79 -13.45 10.99
C TRP A 42 -3.12 -12.81 9.77
N LEU A 43 -3.79 -11.87 9.12
CA LEU A 43 -3.24 -11.09 8.00
C LEU A 43 -2.01 -10.27 8.41
N LEU A 44 -2.02 -9.65 9.60
CA LEU A 44 -0.86 -8.90 10.12
C LEU A 44 0.37 -9.80 10.31
N LYS A 45 0.17 -11.02 10.80
CA LYS A 45 1.26 -12.00 10.96
C LYS A 45 1.86 -12.39 9.60
N ARG A 46 1.03 -12.48 8.56
CA ARG A 46 1.44 -12.89 7.20
C ARG A 46 1.74 -11.71 6.26
N ARG A 47 1.55 -10.47 6.73
CA ARG A 47 1.73 -9.26 5.92
C ARG A 47 3.05 -9.22 5.16
N ARG A 48 4.13 -9.69 5.78
CA ARG A 48 5.46 -9.74 5.16
C ARG A 48 5.47 -10.65 3.93
N ILE A 49 4.96 -11.86 4.05
CA ILE A 49 4.93 -12.85 2.97
C ILE A 49 4.04 -12.33 1.83
N ILE A 50 2.85 -11.81 2.16
CA ILE A 50 1.92 -11.25 1.18
C ILE A 50 2.57 -10.07 0.44
N GLY A 51 3.30 -9.20 1.14
CA GLY A 51 4.05 -8.10 0.53
C GLY A 51 5.16 -8.55 -0.42
N LEU A 52 5.87 -9.63 -0.08
CA LEU A 52 6.88 -10.22 -0.96
C LEU A 52 6.24 -10.86 -2.21
N ILE A 53 5.08 -11.50 -2.07
CA ILE A 53 4.30 -12.01 -3.22
C ILE A 53 3.88 -10.84 -4.12
N ALA A 54 3.35 -9.75 -3.56
CA ALA A 54 3.00 -8.56 -4.31
C ALA A 54 4.19 -8.01 -5.11
N TYR A 55 5.36 -7.93 -4.48
CA TYR A 55 6.60 -7.50 -5.14
C TYR A 55 7.03 -8.46 -6.27
N SER A 56 7.00 -9.77 -6.04
CA SER A 56 7.37 -10.76 -7.08
C SER A 56 6.47 -10.68 -8.30
N LEU A 57 5.16 -10.48 -8.09
CA LEU A 57 4.19 -10.27 -9.16
C LEU A 57 4.42 -8.94 -9.91
N ALA A 58 4.76 -7.87 -9.17
CA ALA A 58 5.13 -6.58 -9.75
C ALA A 58 6.40 -6.68 -10.60
N LEU A 59 7.39 -7.46 -10.15
CA LEU A 59 8.62 -7.72 -10.91
C LEU A 59 8.32 -8.44 -12.23
N GLY A 60 7.49 -9.49 -12.18
CA GLY A 60 7.04 -10.19 -13.38
C GLY A 60 6.26 -9.29 -14.35
N HIS A 61 5.35 -8.46 -13.82
CA HIS A 61 4.62 -7.45 -14.60
C HIS A 61 5.58 -6.47 -15.27
N ALA A 62 6.51 -5.88 -14.52
CA ALA A 62 7.50 -4.93 -15.06
C ALA A 62 8.37 -5.56 -16.13
N PHE A 63 8.88 -6.78 -15.90
CA PHE A 63 9.71 -7.51 -16.86
C PHE A 63 8.97 -7.73 -18.19
N LEU A 64 7.73 -8.22 -18.15
CA LEU A 64 6.94 -8.43 -19.36
C LEU A 64 6.59 -7.10 -20.07
N MET A 65 6.38 -6.02 -19.33
CA MET A 65 6.15 -4.71 -19.92
C MET A 65 7.39 -4.18 -20.63
N VAL A 66 8.57 -4.37 -20.04
CA VAL A 66 9.87 -4.02 -20.69
C VAL A 66 10.07 -4.80 -21.99
N GLN A 67 9.78 -6.09 -21.99
CA GLN A 67 9.94 -6.92 -23.21
C GLN A 67 8.95 -6.55 -24.33
N LYS A 68 7.74 -6.14 -23.97
CA LYS A 68 6.68 -5.86 -24.95
C LYS A 68 6.76 -4.50 -25.62
N ARG A 69 7.35 -3.52 -24.96
CA ARG A 69 7.37 -2.14 -25.41
C ARG A 69 8.79 -1.72 -25.75
N ASN A 70 9.00 -1.36 -27.03
CA ASN A 70 10.12 -0.49 -27.36
C ASN A 70 9.91 0.81 -26.59
N PHE A 71 10.78 1.08 -25.60
CA PHE A 71 10.69 2.27 -24.76
C PHE A 71 10.89 3.52 -25.63
N ASP A 72 9.81 4.14 -26.04
CA ASP A 72 9.86 5.47 -26.61
C ASP A 72 9.73 6.50 -25.49
N PHE A 73 10.85 6.98 -25.00
CA PHE A 73 10.92 8.00 -23.96
C PHE A 73 10.59 9.41 -24.49
N PHE A 74 10.41 9.59 -25.78
CA PHE A 74 10.09 10.87 -26.40
C PHE A 74 8.60 11.14 -26.48
N ASP A 75 7.75 10.11 -26.35
CA ASP A 75 6.30 10.31 -26.21
C ASP A 75 5.94 10.71 -24.77
N ILE A 76 5.52 11.96 -24.58
CA ILE A 76 5.18 12.55 -23.28
C ILE A 76 4.11 11.73 -22.53
N LYS A 77 3.11 11.18 -23.23
CA LYS A 77 2.05 10.38 -22.59
C LYS A 77 2.59 9.06 -22.02
N THR A 78 3.43 8.37 -22.80
CA THR A 78 4.05 7.11 -22.39
C THR A 78 5.11 7.33 -21.30
N PHE A 79 5.82 8.44 -21.34
CA PHE A 79 6.83 8.81 -20.36
C PHE A 79 6.27 8.90 -18.92
N TRP A 80 5.12 9.54 -18.73
CA TRP A 80 4.51 9.65 -17.39
C TRP A 80 4.10 8.30 -16.82
N ILE A 81 3.54 7.41 -17.62
CA ILE A 81 3.18 6.05 -17.19
C ILE A 81 4.43 5.27 -16.73
N TYR A 82 5.55 5.43 -17.44
CA TYR A 82 6.81 4.79 -17.05
C TYR A 82 7.37 5.34 -15.74
N ILE A 83 7.37 6.65 -15.57
CA ILE A 83 7.85 7.27 -14.31
C ILE A 83 7.05 6.75 -13.12
N GLN A 84 5.73 6.69 -13.22
CA GLN A 84 4.87 6.20 -12.16
C GLN A 84 5.12 4.72 -11.85
N GLY A 85 5.21 3.89 -12.89
CA GLY A 85 5.52 2.47 -12.76
C GLY A 85 6.88 2.22 -12.12
N VAL A 86 7.93 2.88 -12.61
CA VAL A 86 9.30 2.77 -12.09
C VAL A 86 9.39 3.29 -10.65
N SER A 87 8.77 4.44 -10.34
CA SER A 87 8.75 5.00 -8.99
C SER A 87 8.08 4.05 -7.99
N THR A 88 6.94 3.48 -8.35
CA THR A 88 6.25 2.48 -7.52
C THR A 88 7.10 1.23 -7.35
N PHE A 89 7.74 0.76 -8.42
CA PHE A 89 8.61 -0.40 -8.39
C PHE A 89 9.82 -0.20 -7.49
N ILE A 90 10.46 0.98 -7.52
CA ILE A 90 11.56 1.35 -6.61
C ILE A 90 11.08 1.31 -5.16
N ILE A 91 9.91 1.89 -4.86
CA ILE A 91 9.34 1.83 -3.51
C ILE A 91 9.12 0.39 -3.08
N PHE A 92 8.51 -0.45 -3.91
CA PHE A 92 8.26 -1.86 -3.60
C PHE A 92 9.55 -2.64 -3.38
N THR A 93 10.59 -2.36 -4.17
CA THR A 93 11.92 -2.95 -4.02
C THR A 93 12.53 -2.59 -2.67
N LEU A 94 12.51 -1.31 -2.28
CA LEU A 94 12.99 -0.84 -0.97
C LEU A 94 12.23 -1.49 0.18
N LEU A 95 10.90 -1.56 0.09
CA LEU A 95 10.06 -2.21 1.09
C LEU A 95 10.34 -3.71 1.19
N SER A 96 10.56 -4.38 0.06
CA SER A 96 10.86 -5.81 -0.01
C SER A 96 12.22 -6.13 0.61
N ILE A 97 13.28 -5.43 0.20
CA ILE A 97 14.65 -5.60 0.73
C ILE A 97 14.68 -5.35 2.24
N THR A 98 13.93 -4.36 2.73
CA THR A 98 13.90 -4.02 4.15
C THR A 98 12.90 -4.83 4.97
N SER A 99 12.17 -5.74 4.34
CA SER A 99 11.19 -6.63 4.99
C SER A 99 11.84 -7.88 5.60
N ASN A 100 12.92 -7.70 6.37
CA ASN A 100 13.60 -8.79 7.09
C ASN A 100 13.95 -8.38 8.52
N ASN A 101 14.24 -9.38 9.37
CA ASN A 101 14.51 -9.16 10.78
C ASN A 101 15.79 -8.35 11.02
N TRP A 102 16.79 -8.49 10.17
CA TRP A 102 18.03 -7.74 10.25
C TRP A 102 17.78 -6.25 10.02
N SER A 103 17.04 -5.90 8.96
CA SER A 103 16.67 -4.51 8.66
C SER A 103 15.84 -3.88 9.77
N ILE A 104 14.89 -4.63 10.37
CA ILE A 104 14.11 -4.14 11.52
C ILE A 104 15.03 -3.80 12.70
N LYS A 105 15.98 -4.69 13.03
CA LYS A 105 16.93 -4.47 14.12
C LYS A 105 17.88 -3.31 13.85
N LYS A 106 18.36 -3.17 12.60
CA LYS A 106 19.33 -2.13 12.20
C LYS A 106 18.68 -0.75 12.08
N LEU A 107 17.53 -0.65 11.42
CA LEU A 107 16.85 0.61 11.15
C LEU A 107 15.98 1.10 12.32
N LYS A 108 15.56 0.22 13.25
CA LYS A 108 14.79 0.57 14.46
C LYS A 108 13.58 1.50 14.13
N LYS A 109 13.61 2.74 14.65
CA LYS A 109 12.56 3.75 14.44
C LYS A 109 12.42 4.13 12.95
N ASN A 110 13.52 4.21 12.21
CA ASN A 110 13.55 4.58 10.81
C ASN A 110 12.89 3.52 9.92
N TRP A 111 12.89 2.24 10.33
CA TRP A 111 12.18 1.18 9.61
C TRP A 111 10.68 1.48 9.48
N LYS A 112 10.06 1.95 10.58
CA LYS A 112 8.64 2.34 10.55
C LYS A 112 8.37 3.55 9.65
N GLN A 113 9.31 4.49 9.57
CA GLN A 113 9.20 5.65 8.67
C GLN A 113 9.35 5.23 7.22
N LEU A 114 10.35 4.39 6.90
CA LEU A 114 10.55 3.85 5.57
C LEU A 114 9.29 3.08 5.08
N HIS A 115 8.71 2.25 5.94
CA HIS A 115 7.52 1.50 5.58
C HIS A 115 6.24 2.36 5.43
N LYS A 116 6.27 3.66 5.76
CA LYS A 116 5.20 4.60 5.38
C LYS A 116 5.20 4.91 3.87
N LEU A 117 6.30 4.66 3.15
CA LEU A 117 6.33 4.77 1.69
C LEU A 117 5.28 3.89 1.01
N THR A 118 4.76 2.87 1.70
CA THR A 118 3.61 2.11 1.23
C THR A 118 2.39 3.01 0.94
N TYR A 119 2.17 4.08 1.70
CA TYR A 119 1.07 5.01 1.45
C TYR A 119 1.34 5.97 0.29
N VAL A 120 2.62 6.28 0.04
CA VAL A 120 3.04 7.04 -1.16
C VAL A 120 2.82 6.18 -2.40
N ALA A 121 3.23 4.92 -2.37
CA ALA A 121 2.97 3.96 -3.45
C ALA A 121 1.47 3.83 -3.76
N MET A 122 0.60 3.87 -2.75
CA MET A 122 -0.85 3.83 -2.91
C MET A 122 -1.37 4.98 -3.81
N VAL A 123 -0.87 6.20 -3.60
CA VAL A 123 -1.27 7.37 -4.40
C VAL A 123 -0.73 7.27 -5.83
N ILE A 124 0.54 6.91 -5.99
CA ILE A 124 1.17 6.77 -7.31
C ILE A 124 0.49 5.65 -8.12
N LEU A 125 0.09 4.53 -7.48
CA LEU A 125 -0.61 3.43 -8.14
C LEU A 125 -1.97 3.83 -8.69
N ILE A 126 -2.74 4.66 -7.98
CA ILE A 126 -4.02 5.16 -8.49
C ILE A 126 -3.79 5.94 -9.78
N TRP A 127 -2.81 6.83 -9.77
CA TRP A 127 -2.45 7.61 -10.94
C TRP A 127 -1.95 6.72 -12.08
N HIS A 128 -1.08 5.75 -11.79
CA HIS A 128 -0.59 4.79 -12.78
C HIS A 128 -1.72 3.98 -13.44
N ILE A 129 -2.71 3.53 -12.65
CA ILE A 129 -3.88 2.80 -13.16
C ILE A 129 -4.74 3.73 -14.02
N TRP A 130 -4.94 4.98 -13.58
CA TRP A 130 -5.73 5.98 -14.29
C TRP A 130 -5.14 6.31 -15.66
N ASP A 131 -3.85 6.61 -15.73
CA ASP A 131 -3.16 6.93 -16.98
C ASP A 131 -3.18 5.76 -17.97
N LYS A 132 -3.08 4.53 -17.45
CA LYS A 132 -3.22 3.34 -18.29
C LYS A 132 -4.62 3.22 -18.91
N MET A 133 -5.66 3.71 -18.23
CA MET A 133 -7.03 3.70 -18.75
C MET A 133 -7.22 4.57 -19.99
N SER A 134 -6.44 5.63 -20.16
CA SER A 134 -6.58 6.55 -21.31
C SER A 134 -6.22 5.93 -22.66
N GLY A 135 -5.62 4.74 -22.68
CA GLY A 135 -5.20 4.05 -23.91
C GLY A 135 -5.94 2.75 -24.25
N HIS A 136 -6.17 1.85 -23.31
CA HIS A 136 -6.81 0.55 -23.54
C HIS A 136 -7.57 0.05 -22.30
N TRP A 137 -8.88 -0.02 -22.41
CA TRP A 137 -9.77 -0.51 -21.36
C TRP A 137 -9.79 -2.04 -21.30
N THR A 138 -9.25 -2.62 -20.23
CA THR A 138 -9.52 -3.99 -19.84
C THR A 138 -10.52 -4.00 -18.68
N TYR A 139 -11.38 -5.00 -18.57
CA TYR A 139 -12.32 -5.16 -17.44
C TYR A 139 -11.63 -5.16 -16.05
N LEU A 140 -10.36 -5.51 -15.98
CA LEU A 140 -9.58 -5.49 -14.74
C LEU A 140 -9.26 -4.06 -14.25
N THR A 141 -9.23 -3.08 -15.15
CA THR A 141 -8.83 -1.71 -14.83
C THR A 141 -9.85 -0.98 -13.95
N PRO A 142 -11.17 -0.95 -14.29
CA PRO A 142 -12.17 -0.32 -13.42
C PRO A 142 -12.27 -1.03 -12.07
N ILE A 143 -12.16 -2.34 -12.02
CA ILE A 143 -12.15 -3.10 -10.75
C ILE A 143 -10.97 -2.67 -9.88
N SER A 144 -9.78 -2.56 -10.47
CA SER A 144 -8.57 -2.09 -9.76
C SER A 144 -8.74 -0.69 -9.21
N LEU A 145 -9.31 0.22 -10.00
CA LEU A 145 -9.52 1.61 -9.62
C LEU A 145 -10.52 1.72 -8.45
N VAL A 146 -11.66 1.05 -8.56
CA VAL A 146 -12.68 1.04 -7.49
C VAL A 146 -12.10 0.46 -6.20
N ALA A 147 -11.38 -0.65 -6.28
CA ALA A 147 -10.73 -1.26 -5.12
C ALA A 147 -9.73 -0.30 -4.45
N MET A 148 -8.88 0.36 -5.24
CA MET A 148 -7.90 1.33 -4.72
C MET A 148 -8.57 2.57 -4.12
N LEU A 149 -9.58 3.14 -4.78
CA LEU A 149 -10.32 4.28 -4.24
C LEU A 149 -11.00 3.92 -2.91
N THR A 150 -11.60 2.74 -2.82
CA THR A 150 -12.19 2.24 -1.57
C THR A 150 -11.14 2.19 -0.45
N ILE A 151 -9.95 1.64 -0.71
CA ILE A 151 -8.87 1.58 0.27
C ILE A 151 -8.41 2.99 0.69
N VAL A 152 -8.33 3.94 -0.24
CA VAL A 152 -7.96 5.33 0.08
C VAL A 152 -9.00 6.00 0.96
N VAL A 153 -10.28 5.84 0.65
CA VAL A 153 -11.38 6.38 1.49
C VAL A 153 -11.29 5.81 2.90
N LEU A 154 -11.18 4.49 3.02
CA LEU A 154 -11.03 3.83 4.32
C LEU A 154 -9.76 4.27 5.07
N PHE A 155 -8.67 4.51 4.36
CA PHE A 155 -7.44 5.03 4.95
C PHE A 155 -7.61 6.46 5.48
N ILE A 156 -8.31 7.33 4.76
CA ILE A 156 -8.64 8.70 5.22
C ILE A 156 -9.52 8.65 6.47
N ILE A 157 -10.55 7.79 6.47
CA ILE A 157 -11.41 7.58 7.65
C ILE A 157 -10.56 7.13 8.85
N ARG A 158 -9.68 6.17 8.66
CA ARG A 158 -8.73 5.72 9.67
C ARG A 158 -7.90 6.87 10.24
N LEU A 159 -7.31 7.72 9.38
CA LEU A 159 -6.50 8.86 9.83
C LEU A 159 -7.33 9.85 10.67
N ARG A 160 -8.58 10.10 10.30
CA ARG A 160 -9.49 10.95 11.07
C ARG A 160 -9.77 10.36 12.46
N ILE A 161 -10.09 9.06 12.54
CA ILE A 161 -10.32 8.37 13.81
C ILE A 161 -9.07 8.42 14.70
N GLU A 162 -7.88 8.13 14.14
CA GLU A 162 -6.62 8.21 14.90
C GLU A 162 -6.34 9.62 15.43
N HIS A 163 -6.65 10.65 14.64
CA HIS A 163 -6.48 12.05 15.04
C HIS A 163 -7.44 12.41 16.20
N GLN A 164 -8.72 12.08 16.07
CA GLN A 164 -9.72 12.32 17.12
C GLN A 164 -9.36 11.61 18.43
N ASN A 165 -8.95 10.35 18.37
CA ASN A 165 -8.52 9.59 19.55
C ASN A 165 -7.30 10.22 20.24
N LYS A 166 -6.37 10.80 19.48
CA LYS A 166 -5.22 11.54 20.04
C LYS A 166 -5.64 12.84 20.74
N GLN A 167 -6.59 13.56 20.16
CA GLN A 167 -7.11 14.80 20.78
C GLN A 167 -7.84 14.50 22.09
N GLN A 168 -8.71 13.50 22.11
CA GLN A 168 -9.44 13.08 23.31
C GLN A 168 -8.48 12.65 24.42
N LYS A 169 -7.42 11.88 24.10
CA LYS A 169 -6.40 11.52 25.09
C LYS A 169 -5.68 12.72 25.66
N LYS A 170 -5.32 13.71 24.82
CA LYS A 170 -4.68 14.95 25.30
C LYS A 170 -5.62 15.74 26.21
N ALA A 171 -6.89 15.90 25.83
CA ALA A 171 -7.88 16.59 26.66
C ALA A 171 -8.07 15.91 28.02
N HIS A 172 -8.16 14.56 28.03
CA HIS A 172 -8.32 13.80 29.27
C HIS A 172 -7.11 13.92 30.23
N ILE A 173 -5.88 14.01 29.69
CA ILE A 173 -4.67 14.22 30.50
C ILE A 173 -4.67 15.61 31.13
N ILE A 174 -5.14 16.64 30.42
CA ILE A 174 -5.21 18.02 30.91
C ILE A 174 -6.26 18.16 32.02
N THR A 175 -7.40 17.46 31.87
CA THR A 175 -8.53 17.56 32.84
C THR A 175 -8.33 16.69 34.09
N LYS A 176 -7.41 15.71 34.08
CA LYS A 176 -7.11 14.84 35.24
C LYS A 176 -5.60 14.66 35.42
N PRO A 177 -4.86 15.72 35.88
CA PRO A 177 -3.41 15.65 36.09
C PRO A 177 -3.03 14.66 37.20
N ASP A 178 -3.91 14.43 38.18
CA ASP A 178 -3.63 13.64 39.40
C ASP A 178 -3.45 12.14 39.17
N LEU A 179 -3.86 11.61 37.99
CA LEU A 179 -3.72 10.19 37.66
C LEU A 179 -2.35 9.81 37.09
N VAL A 180 -1.58 10.79 36.64
CA VAL A 180 -0.25 10.56 36.02
C VAL A 180 0.84 10.36 37.11
N GLY A 181 0.64 10.91 38.33
CA GLY A 181 1.61 10.81 39.41
C GLY A 181 1.66 9.47 40.19
N LYS A 182 0.71 8.57 39.96
CA LYS A 182 0.64 7.29 40.72
C LYS A 182 1.27 6.07 40.02
N SER A 183 1.76 6.21 38.80
CA SER A 183 2.35 5.08 38.04
C SER A 183 3.88 5.00 38.08
N THR A 184 4.53 5.85 38.86
CA THR A 184 6.02 5.88 38.99
C THR A 184 6.52 5.66 40.41
N ARG A 185 5.84 4.80 41.18
CA ARG A 185 6.39 4.24 42.42
C ARG A 185 6.36 2.74 42.39
#